data_5456f2a8f165e35983b269129df855fa
#
_entry.id   5456f2a8f165e35983b269129df855fa
#
_cell.length_a   1.000
_cell.length_b   1.000
_cell.length_c   1.000
_cell.angle_alpha   90.00
_cell.angle_beta   90.00
_cell.angle_gamma   90.00
#
_symmetry.space_group_name_H-M   'P 1'
#
loop_
_entity.id
_entity.type
_entity.pdbx_description
1 polymer ?
#
loop_
_entity_poly.entity_id
_entity_poly.type
_entity_poly.pdbx_seq_one_letter_code
_entity_poly.pdbx_strand_id
1 'polypeptide(L)'
;VAMKTAEDLNRLIRDEIATIEALRSEDEKIWSVRGGVTEADAKRSKKIRRMIGDHNNEIAHLRRLIRFVEATPEEGVRMMLDQLRGQVDRITASADRYKLKEQKKEYLTRAGAQFKHTQIAELEFLLQ
;
A
#
# COMPACT_ATOMS: atom_id res chain seq x y z
N VAL A 1 11.15 18.84 -5.10
CA VAL A 1 9.71 18.57 -4.98
C VAL A 1 9.33 18.49 -3.50
N ALA A 2 8.29 19.21 -3.12
CA ALA A 2 7.79 19.20 -1.74
C ALA A 2 7.13 17.87 -1.41
N MET A 3 7.20 17.48 -0.14
CA MET A 3 6.51 16.30 0.37
C MET A 3 5.00 16.44 0.19
N LYS A 4 4.32 15.31 -0.08
CA LYS A 4 2.86 15.27 -0.11
C LYS A 4 2.27 15.78 1.20
N THR A 5 1.23 16.59 1.10
CA THR A 5 0.51 17.15 2.25
C THR A 5 -0.67 16.25 2.62
N ALA A 6 -1.23 16.49 3.82
CA ALA A 6 -2.47 15.84 4.23
C ALA A 6 -3.59 16.09 3.21
N GLU A 7 -3.64 17.29 2.61
CA GLU A 7 -4.63 17.61 1.57
C GLU A 7 -4.45 16.75 0.32
N ASP A 8 -3.20 16.57 -0.14
CA ASP A 8 -2.89 15.69 -1.28
C ASP A 8 -3.36 14.26 -1.02
N LEU A 9 -3.09 13.75 0.17
CA LEU A 9 -3.49 12.40 0.57
C LEU A 9 -5.01 12.27 0.72
N ASN A 10 -5.68 13.28 1.24
CA ASN A 10 -7.15 13.31 1.31
C ASN A 10 -7.79 13.30 -0.07
N ARG A 11 -7.15 13.93 -1.05
CA ARG A 11 -7.61 13.89 -2.45
C ARG A 11 -7.56 12.47 -3.00
N LEU A 12 -6.48 11.73 -2.71
CA LEU A 12 -6.36 10.32 -3.08
C LEU A 12 -7.42 9.46 -2.39
N ILE A 13 -7.74 9.74 -1.13
CA ILE A 13 -8.81 9.04 -0.40
C ILE A 13 -10.16 9.28 -1.08
N ARG A 14 -10.46 10.52 -1.49
CA ARG A 14 -11.70 10.82 -2.21
C ARG A 14 -11.80 10.04 -3.51
N ASP A 15 -10.69 9.90 -4.25
CA ASP A 15 -10.66 9.10 -5.48
C ASP A 15 -10.96 7.63 -5.19
N GLU A 16 -10.40 7.08 -4.12
CA GLU A 16 -10.66 5.71 -3.69
C GLU A 16 -12.14 5.51 -3.30
N ILE A 17 -12.72 6.47 -2.58
CA ILE A 17 -14.13 6.44 -2.19
C ILE A 17 -15.03 6.46 -3.45
N ALA A 18 -14.72 7.30 -4.42
CA ALA A 18 -15.48 7.36 -5.68
C ALA A 18 -15.43 6.01 -6.42
N THR A 19 -14.28 5.37 -6.44
CA THR A 19 -14.12 4.03 -7.04
C THR A 19 -14.96 2.99 -6.31
N ILE A 20 -14.96 3.01 -4.97
CA ILE A 20 -15.78 2.11 -4.16
C ILE A 20 -17.28 2.32 -4.43
N GLU A 21 -17.72 3.55 -4.52
CA GLU A 21 -19.13 3.88 -4.82
C GLU A 21 -19.55 3.36 -6.19
N ALA A 22 -18.68 3.51 -7.20
CA ALA A 22 -18.94 2.98 -8.55
C ALA A 22 -19.04 1.44 -8.52
N LEU A 23 -18.15 0.76 -7.78
CA LEU A 23 -18.18 -0.68 -7.64
C LEU A 23 -19.43 -1.16 -6.91
N ARG A 24 -19.84 -0.48 -5.86
CA ARG A 24 -21.09 -0.81 -5.14
C ARG A 24 -22.31 -0.66 -6.04
N SER A 25 -22.35 0.40 -6.85
CA SER A 25 -23.43 0.61 -7.79
C SER A 25 -23.50 -0.51 -8.82
N GLU A 26 -22.35 -0.97 -9.34
CA GLU A 26 -22.29 -2.11 -10.26
C GLU A 26 -22.82 -3.38 -9.59
N ASP A 27 -22.41 -3.65 -8.35
CA ASP A 27 -22.84 -4.82 -7.59
C ASP A 27 -24.36 -4.79 -7.33
N GLU A 28 -24.92 -3.65 -6.96
CA GLU A 28 -26.35 -3.49 -6.78
C GLU A 28 -27.13 -3.81 -8.06
N LYS A 29 -26.64 -3.38 -9.21
CA LYS A 29 -27.26 -3.66 -10.50
C LYS A 29 -27.26 -5.17 -10.81
N ILE A 30 -26.20 -5.87 -10.45
CA ILE A 30 -26.10 -7.33 -10.62
C ILE A 30 -27.24 -8.03 -9.87
N TRP A 31 -27.48 -7.63 -8.61
CA TRP A 31 -28.46 -8.28 -7.73
C TRP A 31 -29.89 -7.78 -7.91
N SER A 32 -30.11 -6.73 -8.69
CA SER A 32 -31.45 -6.17 -8.95
C SER A 32 -32.12 -6.73 -10.22
N VAL A 33 -31.47 -7.65 -10.92
CA VAL A 33 -31.99 -8.22 -12.18
C VAL A 33 -33.14 -9.20 -11.89
N ARG A 34 -34.27 -9.00 -12.57
CA ARG A 34 -35.39 -9.93 -12.53
C ARG A 34 -35.02 -11.23 -13.25
N GLY A 35 -35.38 -12.36 -12.67
CA GLY A 35 -35.10 -13.67 -13.25
C GLY A 35 -33.85 -14.36 -12.72
N GLY A 36 -33.19 -13.75 -11.74
CA GLY A 36 -32.05 -14.33 -11.05
C GLY A 36 -30.71 -13.87 -11.60
N VAL A 37 -29.64 -14.21 -10.88
CA VAL A 37 -28.27 -13.84 -11.19
C VAL A 37 -27.59 -14.99 -11.90
N THR A 38 -26.91 -14.72 -13.02
CA THR A 38 -26.12 -15.73 -13.72
C THR A 38 -24.87 -16.10 -12.92
N GLU A 39 -24.27 -17.26 -13.22
CA GLU A 39 -23.02 -17.68 -12.60
C GLU A 39 -21.90 -16.66 -12.85
N ALA A 40 -21.84 -16.12 -14.08
CA ALA A 40 -20.87 -15.10 -14.44
C ALA A 40 -21.05 -13.83 -13.60
N ASP A 41 -22.30 -13.38 -13.40
CA ASP A 41 -22.63 -12.21 -12.59
C ASP A 41 -22.30 -12.44 -11.11
N ALA A 42 -22.55 -13.65 -10.60
CA ALA A 42 -22.19 -14.00 -9.21
C ALA A 42 -20.67 -13.95 -9.00
N LYS A 43 -19.89 -14.43 -9.98
CA LYS A 43 -18.42 -14.33 -9.94
C LYS A 43 -17.95 -12.88 -9.99
N ARG A 44 -18.59 -12.06 -10.82
CA ARG A 44 -18.26 -10.63 -10.91
C ARG A 44 -18.57 -9.93 -9.60
N SER A 45 -19.71 -10.20 -8.98
CA SER A 45 -20.08 -9.66 -7.67
C SER A 45 -19.03 -10.00 -6.61
N LYS A 46 -18.58 -11.25 -6.57
CA LYS A 46 -17.53 -11.67 -5.63
C LYS A 46 -16.22 -10.93 -5.85
N LYS A 47 -15.83 -10.73 -7.11
CA LYS A 47 -14.65 -9.95 -7.47
C LYS A 47 -14.78 -8.50 -7.04
N ILE A 48 -15.95 -7.89 -7.28
CA ILE A 48 -16.23 -6.50 -6.87
C ILE A 48 -16.04 -6.35 -5.36
N ARG A 49 -16.60 -7.25 -4.56
CA ARG A 49 -16.48 -7.21 -3.10
C ARG A 49 -15.03 -7.28 -2.63
N ARG A 50 -14.23 -8.10 -3.31
CA ARG A 50 -12.79 -8.20 -3.03
C ARG A 50 -12.09 -6.89 -3.37
N MET A 51 -12.40 -6.29 -4.51
CA MET A 51 -11.83 -5.01 -4.94
C MET A 51 -12.19 -3.90 -3.96
N ILE A 52 -13.44 -3.86 -3.48
CA ILE A 52 -13.86 -2.89 -2.46
C ILE A 52 -13.02 -3.06 -1.19
N GLY A 53 -12.78 -4.31 -0.76
CA GLY A 53 -11.90 -4.57 0.38
C GLY A 53 -10.50 -4.03 0.19
N ASP A 54 -9.92 -4.21 -0.99
CA ASP A 54 -8.59 -3.70 -1.32
C ASP A 54 -8.54 -2.17 -1.30
N HIS A 55 -9.56 -1.51 -1.85
CA HIS A 55 -9.66 -0.05 -1.82
C HIS A 55 -9.87 0.49 -0.40
N ASN A 56 -10.64 -0.22 0.44
CA ASN A 56 -10.77 0.14 1.85
C ASN A 56 -9.45 0.04 2.60
N ASN A 57 -8.65 -0.99 2.30
CA ASN A 57 -7.31 -1.14 2.89
C ASN A 57 -6.39 0.02 2.46
N GLU A 58 -6.48 0.44 1.20
CA GLU A 58 -5.72 1.59 0.70
C GLU A 58 -6.12 2.89 1.40
N ILE A 59 -7.42 3.09 1.63
CA ILE A 59 -7.92 4.25 2.40
C ILE A 59 -7.34 4.26 3.81
N ALA A 60 -7.35 3.10 4.49
CA ALA A 60 -6.78 2.98 5.84
C ALA A 60 -5.28 3.31 5.84
N HIS A 61 -4.55 2.85 4.82
CA HIS A 61 -3.14 3.14 4.64
C HIS A 61 -2.90 4.64 4.44
N LEU A 62 -3.66 5.28 3.55
CA LEU A 62 -3.56 6.73 3.31
C LEU A 62 -3.86 7.55 4.56
N ARG A 63 -4.83 7.13 5.38
CA ARG A 63 -5.13 7.79 6.65
C ARG A 63 -3.97 7.71 7.63
N ARG A 64 -3.25 6.58 7.67
CA ARG A 64 -2.04 6.45 8.48
C ARG A 64 -0.95 7.41 7.99
N LEU A 65 -0.77 7.52 6.68
CA LEU A 65 0.20 8.44 6.09
C LEU A 65 -0.14 9.91 6.39
N ILE A 66 -1.42 10.27 6.41
CA ILE A 66 -1.86 11.62 6.79
C ILE A 66 -1.38 11.94 8.21
N ARG A 67 -1.62 11.06 9.16
CA ARG A 67 -1.16 11.27 10.55
C ARG A 67 0.36 11.39 10.62
N PHE A 68 1.05 10.62 9.82
CA PHE A 68 2.51 10.66 9.76
C PHE A 68 3.02 12.00 9.22
N VAL A 69 2.48 12.48 8.09
CA VAL A 69 2.95 13.77 7.50
C VAL A 69 2.55 14.97 8.35
N GLU A 70 1.45 14.90 9.11
CA GLU A 70 1.08 15.94 10.04
C GLU A 70 2.03 16.02 11.23
N ALA A 71 2.62 14.90 11.63
CA ALA A 71 3.52 14.81 12.79
C ALA A 71 4.99 14.94 12.42
N THR A 72 5.37 14.78 11.13
CA THR A 72 6.78 14.70 10.73
C THR A 72 7.08 15.70 9.61
N PRO A 73 8.03 16.62 9.80
CA PRO A 73 8.43 17.55 8.75
C PRO A 73 9.17 16.83 7.62
N GLU A 74 9.20 17.44 6.44
CA GLU A 74 9.85 16.88 5.25
C GLU A 74 11.30 16.47 5.51
N GLU A 75 12.05 17.30 6.21
CA GLU A 75 13.46 17.02 6.55
C GLU A 75 13.57 15.73 7.36
N GLY A 76 12.67 15.52 8.33
CA GLY A 76 12.62 14.29 9.12
C GLY A 76 12.33 13.07 8.28
N VAL A 77 11.43 13.18 7.31
CA VAL A 77 11.11 12.10 6.37
C VAL A 77 12.34 11.74 5.53
N ARG A 78 13.06 12.74 5.02
CA ARG A 78 14.28 12.51 4.24
C ARG A 78 15.37 11.84 5.06
N MET A 79 15.55 12.25 6.31
CA MET A 79 16.51 11.62 7.23
C MET A 79 16.16 10.16 7.49
N MET A 80 14.88 9.86 7.74
CA MET A 80 14.41 8.48 7.94
C MET A 80 14.66 7.63 6.71
N LEU A 81 14.40 8.17 5.52
CA LEU A 81 14.64 7.46 4.26
C LEU A 81 16.11 7.14 4.08
N ASP A 82 17.01 8.09 4.33
CA ASP A 82 18.45 7.87 4.24
C ASP A 82 18.93 6.80 5.23
N GLN A 83 18.43 6.83 6.45
CA GLN A 83 18.76 5.80 7.45
C GLN A 83 18.30 4.41 7.02
N LEU A 84 17.07 4.29 6.50
CA LEU A 84 16.54 3.02 6.05
C LEU A 84 17.33 2.48 4.86
N ARG A 85 17.67 3.32 3.91
CA ARG A 85 18.49 2.93 2.75
C ARG A 85 19.86 2.41 3.21
N GLY A 86 20.50 3.10 4.15
CA GLY A 86 21.77 2.66 4.72
C GLY A 86 21.66 1.32 5.43
N GLN A 87 20.57 1.10 6.17
CA GLN A 87 20.31 -0.18 6.83
C GLN A 87 20.11 -1.32 5.83
N VAL A 88 19.34 -1.08 4.76
CA VAL A 88 19.11 -2.06 3.70
C VAL A 88 20.42 -2.40 2.99
N ASP A 89 21.25 -1.40 2.69
CA ASP A 89 22.56 -1.63 2.05
C ASP A 89 23.45 -2.54 2.91
N ARG A 90 23.49 -2.31 4.23
CA ARG A 90 24.25 -3.15 5.16
C ARG A 90 23.69 -4.56 5.24
N ILE A 91 22.37 -4.70 5.30
CA ILE A 91 21.71 -6.02 5.32
C ILE A 91 22.01 -6.78 4.03
N THR A 92 21.92 -6.12 2.88
CA THR A 92 22.20 -6.71 1.58
C THR A 92 23.66 -7.17 1.49
N ALA A 93 24.59 -6.33 1.92
CA ALA A 93 26.02 -6.68 1.93
C ALA A 93 26.29 -7.88 2.84
N SER A 94 25.66 -7.95 4.00
CA SER A 94 25.78 -9.10 4.89
C SER A 94 25.15 -10.37 4.30
N ALA A 95 24.00 -10.23 3.64
CA ALA A 95 23.32 -11.34 2.98
C ALA A 95 24.17 -11.93 1.85
N ASP A 96 24.89 -11.09 1.11
CA ASP A 96 25.73 -11.53 0.00
C ASP A 96 26.92 -12.40 0.41
N ARG A 97 27.24 -12.45 1.71
CA ARG A 97 28.27 -13.35 2.25
C ARG A 97 27.81 -14.79 2.30
N TYR A 98 26.52 -15.05 2.29
CA TYR A 98 25.97 -16.41 2.31
C TYR A 98 26.04 -17.03 0.92
N LYS A 99 26.61 -18.23 0.82
CA LYS A 99 26.75 -18.93 -0.44
C LYS A 99 25.50 -19.67 -0.87
N LEU A 100 24.70 -20.12 0.09
CA LEU A 100 23.45 -20.85 -0.18
C LEU A 100 22.28 -19.90 -0.23
N LYS A 101 21.47 -20.04 -1.27
CA LYS A 101 20.29 -19.20 -1.52
C LYS A 101 19.30 -19.23 -0.33
N GLU A 102 19.11 -20.42 0.26
CA GLU A 102 18.18 -20.57 1.38
C GLU A 102 18.66 -19.85 2.64
N GLN A 103 19.96 -19.91 2.91
CA GLN A 103 20.55 -19.20 4.06
C GLN A 103 20.47 -17.69 3.88
N LYS A 104 20.71 -17.21 2.66
CA LYS A 104 20.59 -15.80 2.31
C LYS A 104 19.16 -15.33 2.54
N LYS A 105 18.17 -16.09 2.06
CA LYS A 105 16.75 -15.78 2.22
C LYS A 105 16.35 -15.74 3.70
N GLU A 106 16.79 -16.72 4.48
CA GLU A 106 16.52 -16.77 5.91
C GLU A 106 17.11 -15.56 6.64
N TYR A 107 18.34 -15.18 6.31
CA TYR A 107 18.98 -14.00 6.89
C TYR A 107 18.20 -12.73 6.57
N LEU A 108 17.80 -12.53 5.29
CA LEU A 108 17.04 -11.37 4.88
C LEU A 108 15.69 -11.28 5.61
N THR A 109 15.04 -12.41 5.83
CA THR A 109 13.78 -12.48 6.56
C THR A 109 13.98 -12.08 8.03
N ARG A 110 15.00 -12.65 8.70
CA ARG A 110 15.28 -12.31 10.09
C ARG A 110 15.70 -10.86 10.29
N ALA A 111 16.40 -10.29 9.32
CA ALA A 111 16.82 -8.89 9.36
C ALA A 111 15.70 -7.91 9.05
N GLY A 112 14.52 -8.40 8.65
CA GLY A 112 13.37 -7.55 8.33
C GLY A 112 13.55 -6.75 7.04
N ALA A 113 14.29 -7.27 6.06
CA ALA A 113 14.59 -6.57 4.82
C ALA A 113 13.31 -6.16 4.07
N GLN A 114 12.33 -7.06 3.97
CA GLN A 114 11.07 -6.77 3.28
C GLN A 114 10.29 -5.64 3.95
N PHE A 115 10.24 -5.64 5.28
CA PHE A 115 9.59 -4.58 6.04
C PHE A 115 10.25 -3.22 5.78
N LYS A 116 11.58 -3.20 5.76
CA LYS A 116 12.33 -1.96 5.48
C LYS A 116 12.12 -1.48 4.05
N HIS A 117 12.06 -2.39 3.07
CA HIS A 117 11.74 -2.03 1.69
C HIS A 117 10.35 -1.42 1.58
N THR A 118 9.37 -1.96 2.29
CA THR A 118 8.01 -1.40 2.33
C THR A 118 8.01 0.01 2.92
N GLN A 119 8.72 0.23 4.01
CA GLN A 119 8.85 1.56 4.61
C GLN A 119 9.52 2.56 3.66
N ILE A 120 10.58 2.14 2.98
CA ILE A 120 11.28 2.97 1.99
C ILE A 120 10.31 3.39 0.88
N ALA A 121 9.52 2.44 0.35
CA ALA A 121 8.55 2.73 -0.70
C ALA A 121 7.50 3.75 -0.24
N GLU A 122 7.03 3.66 1.01
CA GLU A 122 6.09 4.62 1.57
C GLU A 122 6.69 6.03 1.67
N LEU A 123 7.93 6.14 2.16
CA LEU A 123 8.60 7.43 2.28
C LEU A 123 8.92 8.03 0.91
N GLU A 124 9.36 7.22 -0.05
CA GLU A 124 9.58 7.67 -1.42
C GLU A 124 8.29 8.18 -2.05
N PHE A 125 7.18 7.48 -1.82
CA PHE A 125 5.86 7.92 -2.29
C PHE A 125 5.52 9.31 -1.75
N LEU A 126 5.75 9.57 -0.46
CA LEU A 126 5.48 10.87 0.15
C LEU A 126 6.36 11.98 -0.43
N LEU A 127 7.54 11.65 -0.92
CA LEU A 127 8.52 12.62 -1.44
C LEU A 127 8.45 12.79 -2.97
N GLN A 128 7.50 12.15 -3.61
CA GLN A 128 7.30 12.31 -5.06
C GLN A 128 6.61 13.62 -5.43
#